data_dc9d760960e144b8aeb87fe2646db762
#
_entry.id   dc9d760960e144b8aeb87fe2646db762
#
_cell.length_a   1.000
_cell.length_b   1.000
_cell.length_c   1.000
_cell.angle_alpha   90.00
_cell.angle_beta   90.00
_cell.angle_gamma   90.00
#
_symmetry.space_group_name_H-M   'P 1'
#
loop_
_entity.id
_entity.type
_entity.pdbx_description
1 polymer ?
#
loop_
_entity_poly.entity_id
_entity_poly.type
_entity_poly.pdbx_seq_one_letter_code
_entity_poly.pdbx_strand_id
1 'polypeptide(L)'
;DILRAYAALHENIQYLCGENCGVVASFFRLFELSDPDADFYALSDQDDVWDEDKLSTACQKLEQMRKAKSPKKKKNDSLIRSFATPLLYCCNAWNTDDALNPFPESMQTIGKELIPDFRNALIENIARGAGIVFNQALMSYIRISMPRDIYMHDWWLYLVASCFGEVYYDSAAHYKYRQHAGNALGAA
;
A
#
# COMPACT_ATOMS: atom_id res chain seq x y z
N ASP A 1 14.25 4.87 22.75
CA ASP A 1 13.04 5.14 22.01
C ASP A 1 13.38 5.79 20.67
N ILE A 2 13.62 4.93 19.67
CA ILE A 2 14.16 5.29 18.35
C ILE A 2 13.21 6.28 17.64
N LEU A 3 11.92 5.97 17.53
CA LEU A 3 10.95 6.81 16.81
C LEU A 3 10.87 8.23 17.38
N ARG A 4 10.88 8.36 18.71
CA ARG A 4 10.87 9.66 19.36
C ARG A 4 12.14 10.47 19.07
N ALA A 5 13.30 9.81 19.05
CA ALA A 5 14.56 10.45 18.72
C ALA A 5 14.58 10.96 17.28
N TYR A 6 14.10 10.14 16.32
CA TYR A 6 14.00 10.56 14.91
C TYR A 6 12.99 11.69 14.71
N ALA A 7 11.80 11.63 15.33
CA ALA A 7 10.81 12.69 15.23
C ALA A 7 11.30 14.02 15.83
N ALA A 8 12.20 13.98 16.81
CA ALA A 8 12.81 15.19 17.36
C ALA A 8 13.87 15.82 16.44
N LEU A 9 14.44 15.05 15.52
CA LEU A 9 15.50 15.47 14.59
C LEU A 9 14.97 15.85 13.20
N HIS A 10 13.78 15.38 12.83
CA HIS A 10 13.24 15.51 11.49
C HIS A 10 11.80 16.01 11.53
N GLU A 11 11.56 17.24 11.04
CA GLU A 11 10.24 17.89 11.04
C GLU A 11 9.19 17.14 10.20
N ASN A 12 9.61 16.34 9.24
CA ASN A 12 8.75 15.50 8.40
C ASN A 12 8.38 14.16 9.05
N ILE A 13 8.86 13.86 10.26
CA ILE A 13 8.54 12.65 11.01
C ILE A 13 7.61 13.00 12.16
N GLN A 14 6.43 12.39 12.16
CA GLN A 14 5.47 12.49 13.27
C GLN A 14 5.46 11.18 14.06
N TYR A 15 5.52 11.31 15.38
CA TYR A 15 5.46 10.18 16.29
C TYR A 15 4.15 10.24 17.09
N LEU A 16 3.39 9.16 17.03
CA LEU A 16 2.13 9.01 17.74
C LEU A 16 2.25 7.88 18.76
N CYS A 17 1.80 8.12 19.97
CA CYS A 17 1.70 7.12 21.04
C CYS A 17 0.22 6.80 21.27
N GLY A 18 -0.11 5.54 21.46
CA GLY A 18 -1.47 5.09 21.74
C GLY A 18 -1.50 3.73 22.41
N GLU A 19 -2.70 3.31 22.78
CA GLU A 19 -2.93 1.95 23.24
C GLU A 19 -2.74 0.95 22.09
N ASN A 20 -2.34 -0.28 22.42
CA ASN A 20 -2.26 -1.36 21.44
C ASN A 20 -3.68 -1.79 21.03
N CYS A 21 -4.10 -1.37 19.86
CA CYS A 21 -5.42 -1.69 19.29
C CYS A 21 -5.35 -2.73 18.15
N GLY A 22 -4.18 -3.34 17.96
CA GLY A 22 -3.91 -4.28 16.86
C GLY A 22 -3.54 -3.59 15.54
N VAL A 23 -3.09 -4.39 14.57
CA VAL A 23 -2.51 -3.91 13.31
C VAL A 23 -3.53 -3.10 12.50
N VAL A 24 -4.72 -3.64 12.27
CA VAL A 24 -5.75 -3.00 11.44
C VAL A 24 -6.16 -1.64 11.98
N ALA A 25 -6.49 -1.56 13.28
CA ALA A 25 -6.92 -0.31 13.90
C ALA A 25 -5.78 0.72 13.97
N SER A 26 -4.52 0.27 14.13
CA SER A 26 -3.34 1.15 14.07
C SER A 26 -3.17 1.79 12.71
N PHE A 27 -3.26 1.02 11.62
CA PHE A 27 -3.19 1.58 10.26
C PHE A 27 -4.37 2.49 9.95
N PHE A 28 -5.59 2.14 10.35
CA PHE A 28 -6.75 3.02 10.14
C PHE A 28 -6.60 4.35 10.88
N ARG A 29 -6.07 4.34 12.10
CA ARG A 29 -5.75 5.57 12.81
C ARG A 29 -4.69 6.41 12.08
N LEU A 30 -3.67 5.78 11.50
CA LEU A 30 -2.67 6.47 10.68
C LEU A 30 -3.31 7.06 9.40
N PHE A 31 -4.26 6.37 8.77
CA PHE A 31 -5.00 6.90 7.62
C PHE A 31 -5.84 8.12 7.98
N GLU A 32 -6.48 8.14 9.15
CA GLU A 32 -7.23 9.30 9.64
C GLU A 32 -6.33 10.52 9.86
N LEU A 33 -5.11 10.30 10.38
CA LEU A 33 -4.18 11.33 10.79
C LEU A 33 -3.19 11.75 9.69
N SER A 34 -3.09 10.99 8.61
CA SER A 34 -2.18 11.31 7.51
C SER A 34 -2.62 12.58 6.77
N ASP A 35 -1.65 13.27 6.15
CA ASP A 35 -1.91 14.49 5.38
C ASP A 35 -2.97 14.26 4.31
N PRO A 36 -4.12 14.97 4.33
CA PRO A 36 -5.18 14.80 3.36
C PRO A 36 -4.81 15.30 1.95
N ASP A 37 -3.79 16.14 1.84
CA ASP A 37 -3.36 16.77 0.60
C ASP A 37 -2.16 16.06 -0.05
N ALA A 38 -1.68 14.97 0.54
CA ALA A 38 -0.62 14.16 -0.04
C ALA A 38 -1.09 13.51 -1.35
N ASP A 39 -0.27 13.55 -2.41
CA ASP A 39 -0.57 12.91 -3.69
C ASP A 39 -0.58 11.37 -3.57
N PHE A 40 0.34 10.82 -2.76
CA PHE A 40 0.54 9.38 -2.59
C PHE A 40 0.76 9.01 -1.13
N TYR A 41 0.37 7.79 -0.79
CA TYR A 41 0.55 7.16 0.52
C TYR A 41 1.25 5.82 0.33
N ALA A 42 2.20 5.51 1.20
CA ALA A 42 2.90 4.24 1.23
C ALA A 42 2.79 3.62 2.62
N LEU A 43 2.65 2.30 2.69
CA LEU A 43 2.64 1.56 3.95
C LEU A 43 4.02 0.98 4.21
N SER A 44 4.42 0.95 5.48
CA SER A 44 5.69 0.36 5.91
C SER A 44 5.51 -0.37 7.23
N ASP A 45 6.05 -1.56 7.30
CA ASP A 45 6.25 -2.27 8.55
C ASP A 45 7.61 -1.85 9.16
N GLN A 46 7.76 -2.02 10.47
CA GLN A 46 8.92 -1.53 11.22
C GLN A 46 10.19 -2.36 11.02
N ASP A 47 10.07 -3.53 10.45
CA ASP A 47 11.12 -4.56 10.33
C ASP A 47 11.54 -4.86 8.88
N ASP A 48 10.83 -4.27 7.91
CA ASP A 48 11.15 -4.41 6.49
C ASP A 48 12.19 -3.38 6.02
N VAL A 49 12.88 -3.70 4.93
CA VAL A 49 13.84 -2.78 4.30
C VAL A 49 13.45 -2.53 2.85
N TRP A 50 13.16 -1.28 2.54
CA TRP A 50 12.83 -0.84 1.19
C TRP A 50 14.08 -0.65 0.33
N ASP A 51 13.98 -1.02 -0.94
CA ASP A 51 14.99 -0.66 -1.93
C ASP A 51 14.89 0.85 -2.23
N GLU A 52 16.00 1.46 -2.61
CA GLU A 52 16.11 2.91 -2.82
C GLU A 52 15.14 3.44 -3.89
N ASP A 53 14.80 2.62 -4.87
CA ASP A 53 13.93 2.97 -6.00
C ASP A 53 12.45 2.65 -5.78
N LYS A 54 12.07 1.98 -4.68
CA LYS A 54 10.71 1.52 -4.42
C LYS A 54 9.67 2.62 -4.58
N LEU A 55 9.84 3.74 -3.88
CA LEU A 55 8.87 4.85 -3.95
C LEU A 55 8.85 5.52 -5.31
N SER A 56 10.01 5.76 -5.91
CA SER A 56 10.10 6.41 -7.23
C SER A 56 9.46 5.58 -8.32
N THR A 57 9.67 4.26 -8.32
CA THR A 57 9.05 3.31 -9.26
C THR A 57 7.53 3.30 -9.10
N ALA A 58 7.03 3.16 -7.88
CA ALA A 58 5.61 3.15 -7.59
C ALA A 58 4.92 4.47 -7.99
N CYS A 59 5.47 5.62 -7.60
CA CYS A 59 4.91 6.93 -7.93
C CYS A 59 4.90 7.18 -9.44
N GLN A 60 5.98 6.83 -10.16
CA GLN A 60 6.01 6.94 -11.62
C GLN A 60 4.92 6.09 -12.29
N LYS A 61 4.71 4.87 -11.81
CA LYS A 61 3.66 3.99 -12.33
C LYS A 61 2.26 4.55 -12.08
N LEU A 62 1.98 4.99 -10.87
CA LEU A 62 0.69 5.61 -10.52
C LEU A 62 0.42 6.88 -11.35
N GLU A 63 1.44 7.69 -11.62
CA GLU A 63 1.33 8.85 -12.51
C GLU A 63 1.03 8.45 -13.96
N GLN A 64 1.64 7.38 -14.47
CA GLN A 64 1.32 6.84 -15.79
C GLN A 64 -0.13 6.37 -15.88
N MET A 65 -0.61 5.63 -14.87
CA MET A 65 -2.01 5.18 -14.79
C MET A 65 -2.97 6.39 -14.73
N ARG A 66 -2.67 7.40 -13.92
CA ARG A 66 -3.45 8.64 -13.82
C ARG A 66 -3.57 9.36 -15.16
N LYS A 67 -2.46 9.50 -15.91
CA LYS A 67 -2.44 10.14 -17.22
C LYS A 67 -3.22 9.37 -18.27
N ALA A 68 -3.16 8.05 -18.25
CA ALA A 68 -3.92 7.19 -19.19
C ALA A 68 -5.44 7.34 -19.02
N LYS A 69 -5.91 7.65 -17.81
CA LYS A 69 -7.34 7.85 -17.48
C LYS A 69 -7.83 9.28 -17.64
N SER A 70 -6.92 10.26 -17.79
CA SER A 70 -7.35 11.65 -17.99
C SER A 70 -8.17 11.75 -19.28
N PRO A 71 -9.48 12.12 -19.24
CA PRO A 71 -10.28 12.24 -20.43
C PRO A 71 -9.67 13.31 -21.33
N LYS A 72 -9.44 13.00 -22.61
CA LYS A 72 -9.15 14.02 -23.62
C LYS A 72 -10.27 15.05 -23.49
N LYS A 73 -9.95 16.29 -23.09
CA LYS A 73 -10.90 17.38 -22.82
C LYS A 73 -11.99 17.44 -23.90
N LYS A 74 -13.19 16.91 -23.63
CA LYS A 74 -14.40 17.29 -24.35
C LYS A 74 -14.91 18.57 -23.70
N LYS A 75 -15.07 19.60 -24.52
CA LYS A 75 -15.32 21.00 -24.14
C LYS A 75 -16.66 21.29 -23.42
N ASN A 76 -17.48 20.28 -23.09
CA ASN A 76 -18.85 20.47 -22.61
C ASN A 76 -19.30 19.63 -21.41
N ASP A 77 -18.42 19.16 -20.54
CA ASP A 77 -18.83 18.43 -19.34
C ASP A 77 -18.44 19.17 -18.05
N SER A 78 -19.18 20.27 -17.79
CA SER A 78 -18.97 21.10 -16.59
C SER A 78 -19.71 20.60 -15.34
N LEU A 79 -20.34 19.44 -15.34
CA LEU A 79 -21.19 18.96 -14.23
C LEU A 79 -20.81 17.62 -13.63
N ILE A 80 -19.91 16.85 -14.24
CA ILE A 80 -19.34 15.68 -13.59
C ILE A 80 -17.97 16.10 -13.06
N ARG A 81 -17.89 16.47 -11.77
CA ARG A 81 -16.60 16.41 -11.07
C ARG A 81 -16.08 15.00 -11.28
N SER A 82 -15.08 14.86 -12.13
CA SER A 82 -14.34 13.63 -12.31
C SER A 82 -13.80 13.27 -10.92
N PHE A 83 -14.49 12.37 -10.22
CA PHE A 83 -13.90 11.76 -9.04
C PHE A 83 -12.61 11.13 -9.52
N ALA A 84 -11.50 11.57 -8.97
CA ALA A 84 -10.22 10.99 -9.33
C ALA A 84 -10.29 9.48 -9.12
N THR A 85 -9.79 8.70 -10.08
CA THR A 85 -9.83 7.23 -10.02
C THR A 85 -8.93 6.73 -8.88
N PRO A 86 -9.43 5.88 -7.97
CA PRO A 86 -8.60 5.18 -7.01
C PRO A 86 -7.53 4.36 -7.72
N LEU A 87 -6.27 4.53 -7.35
CA LEU A 87 -5.14 3.81 -7.94
C LEU A 87 -4.29 3.20 -6.84
N LEU A 88 -3.93 1.93 -7.00
CA LEU A 88 -3.06 1.20 -6.11
C LEU A 88 -1.95 0.52 -6.91
N TYR A 89 -0.73 0.71 -6.48
CA TYR A 89 0.46 -0.05 -6.87
C TYR A 89 0.80 -1.01 -5.74
N CYS A 90 1.13 -2.24 -6.06
CA CYS A 90 1.76 -3.17 -5.14
C CYS A 90 2.88 -3.93 -5.84
N CYS A 91 3.91 -4.29 -5.09
CA CYS A 91 5.07 -5.00 -5.62
C CYS A 91 5.36 -6.28 -4.86
N ASN A 92 6.17 -7.12 -5.50
CA ASN A 92 6.71 -8.33 -4.87
C ASN A 92 7.78 -7.99 -3.83
N ALA A 93 8.18 -8.99 -3.04
CA ALA A 93 9.17 -8.89 -1.97
C ALA A 93 10.20 -9.98 -2.05
N TRP A 94 11.41 -9.69 -1.55
CA TRP A 94 12.37 -10.71 -1.16
C TRP A 94 12.07 -11.17 0.26
N ASN A 95 11.53 -12.39 0.44
CA ASN A 95 11.43 -12.96 1.78
C ASN A 95 12.83 -13.24 2.31
N THR A 96 13.13 -12.78 3.52
CA THR A 96 14.47 -12.84 4.11
C THR A 96 14.41 -13.35 5.54
N ASP A 97 15.54 -13.86 6.04
CA ASP A 97 15.73 -14.13 7.47
C ASP A 97 15.94 -12.83 8.27
N ASP A 98 16.16 -12.96 9.58
CA ASP A 98 16.43 -11.82 10.49
C ASP A 98 17.67 -11.01 10.06
N ALA A 99 18.63 -11.64 9.39
CA ALA A 99 19.86 -11.01 8.90
C ALA A 99 19.73 -10.41 7.49
N LEU A 100 18.50 -10.42 6.91
CA LEU A 100 18.18 -9.94 5.56
C LEU A 100 18.80 -10.78 4.43
N ASN A 101 19.14 -12.06 4.68
CA ASN A 101 19.53 -12.98 3.63
C ASN A 101 18.28 -13.52 2.94
N PRO A 102 18.15 -13.41 1.61
CA PRO A 102 17.00 -13.92 0.88
C PRO A 102 16.90 -15.45 0.98
N PHE A 103 15.69 -15.97 1.17
CA PHE A 103 15.45 -17.40 1.01
C PHE A 103 15.51 -17.81 -0.46
N PRO A 104 16.01 -19.02 -0.81
CA PRO A 104 16.14 -19.48 -2.20
C PRO A 104 14.81 -19.50 -2.98
N GLU A 105 13.69 -19.69 -2.30
CA GLU A 105 12.34 -19.78 -2.86
C GLU A 105 11.54 -18.48 -2.68
N SER A 106 12.19 -17.38 -2.35
CA SER A 106 11.54 -16.17 -1.88
C SER A 106 10.80 -15.35 -2.94
N MET A 107 10.92 -15.68 -4.22
CA MET A 107 10.06 -15.11 -5.26
C MET A 107 8.80 -15.97 -5.42
N GLN A 108 7.84 -15.76 -4.55
CA GLN A 108 6.60 -16.57 -4.43
C GLN A 108 5.70 -16.62 -5.66
N THR A 109 6.06 -16.00 -6.75
CA THR A 109 5.22 -15.92 -7.95
C THR A 109 5.95 -16.28 -9.23
N ILE A 110 7.03 -17.04 -9.14
CA ILE A 110 7.66 -17.58 -10.36
C ILE A 110 6.64 -18.49 -11.06
N GLY A 111 6.04 -17.98 -12.12
CA GLY A 111 5.15 -18.72 -13.01
C GLY A 111 3.64 -18.53 -12.83
N LYS A 112 3.17 -17.72 -11.88
CA LYS A 112 1.75 -17.33 -11.78
C LYS A 112 1.56 -15.91 -12.29
N GLU A 113 0.82 -15.75 -13.38
CA GLU A 113 0.33 -14.44 -13.79
C GLU A 113 -0.76 -14.00 -12.80
N LEU A 114 -0.40 -13.07 -11.90
CA LEU A 114 -1.37 -12.50 -10.96
C LEU A 114 -2.16 -11.41 -11.68
N ILE A 115 -3.45 -11.62 -11.80
CA ILE A 115 -4.38 -10.63 -12.35
C ILE A 115 -5.00 -9.86 -11.19
N PRO A 116 -4.59 -8.60 -10.98
CA PRO A 116 -5.07 -7.79 -9.86
C PRO A 116 -6.47 -7.22 -10.17
N ASP A 117 -7.49 -8.08 -10.22
CA ASP A 117 -8.87 -7.68 -10.43
C ASP A 117 -9.74 -7.91 -9.17
N PHE A 118 -10.97 -7.39 -9.22
CA PHE A 118 -11.90 -7.50 -8.10
C PHE A 118 -12.27 -8.95 -7.74
N ARG A 119 -12.33 -9.86 -8.72
CA ARG A 119 -12.64 -11.28 -8.48
C ARG A 119 -11.50 -11.97 -7.74
N ASN A 120 -10.25 -11.63 -8.07
CA ASN A 120 -9.10 -12.10 -7.32
C ASN A 120 -9.13 -11.54 -5.89
N ALA A 121 -9.40 -10.24 -5.74
CA ALA A 121 -9.44 -9.59 -4.43
C ALA A 121 -10.51 -10.18 -3.47
N LEU A 122 -11.56 -10.80 -3.99
CA LEU A 122 -12.56 -11.50 -3.16
C LEU A 122 -12.04 -12.83 -2.58
N ILE A 123 -10.97 -13.40 -3.13
CA ILE A 123 -10.47 -14.73 -2.80
C ILE A 123 -9.14 -14.67 -2.07
N GLU A 124 -8.21 -13.81 -2.53
CA GLU A 124 -6.88 -13.73 -1.97
C GLU A 124 -6.34 -12.28 -1.96
N ASN A 125 -5.45 -12.00 -1.01
CA ASN A 125 -4.72 -10.74 -0.96
C ASN A 125 -3.34 -10.87 -1.62
N ILE A 126 -3.17 -10.27 -2.79
CA ILE A 126 -1.88 -10.17 -3.47
C ILE A 126 -1.12 -8.88 -3.13
N ALA A 127 -1.81 -7.91 -2.51
CA ALA A 127 -1.27 -6.59 -2.19
C ALA A 127 -0.80 -6.54 -0.73
N ARG A 128 0.39 -7.06 -0.44
CA ARG A 128 0.97 -7.01 0.90
C ARG A 128 1.24 -5.58 1.33
N GLY A 129 0.93 -5.23 2.58
CA GLY A 129 0.99 -3.88 3.12
C GLY A 129 2.27 -3.14 2.80
N ALA A 130 3.44 -3.68 3.17
CA ALA A 130 4.73 -3.03 2.92
C ALA A 130 5.07 -2.83 1.42
N GLY A 131 4.40 -3.53 0.51
CA GLY A 131 4.54 -3.36 -0.95
C GLY A 131 3.61 -2.29 -1.55
N ILE A 132 2.64 -1.77 -0.78
CA ILE A 132 1.60 -0.89 -1.29
C ILE A 132 2.06 0.57 -1.35
N VAL A 133 1.73 1.21 -2.50
CA VAL A 133 1.68 2.67 -2.67
C VAL A 133 0.37 3.02 -3.39
N PHE A 134 -0.35 4.04 -2.94
CA PHE A 134 -1.65 4.38 -3.50
C PHE A 134 -1.91 5.90 -3.52
N ASN A 135 -2.88 6.35 -4.30
CA ASN A 135 -3.15 7.76 -4.50
C ASN A 135 -4.17 8.34 -3.50
N GLN A 136 -4.24 9.67 -3.45
CA GLN A 136 -5.20 10.43 -2.64
C GLN A 136 -6.66 10.01 -2.90
N ALA A 137 -7.02 9.67 -4.14
CA ALA A 137 -8.38 9.24 -4.45
C ALA A 137 -8.76 7.98 -3.67
N LEU A 138 -7.86 6.96 -3.62
CA LEU A 138 -8.12 5.77 -2.82
C LEU A 138 -8.20 6.09 -1.33
N MET A 139 -7.32 6.95 -0.80
CA MET A 139 -7.39 7.38 0.59
C MET A 139 -8.74 8.02 0.93
N SER A 140 -9.30 8.82 0.02
CA SER A 140 -10.61 9.43 0.21
C SER A 140 -11.74 8.39 0.34
N TYR A 141 -11.71 7.31 -0.46
CA TYR A 141 -12.65 6.20 -0.32
C TYR A 141 -12.48 5.46 1.01
N ILE A 142 -11.24 5.20 1.40
CA ILE A 142 -10.94 4.51 2.66
C ILE A 142 -11.44 5.31 3.87
N ARG A 143 -11.20 6.62 3.90
CA ARG A 143 -11.66 7.49 5.00
C ARG A 143 -13.19 7.56 5.15
N ILE A 144 -13.94 7.33 4.07
CA ILE A 144 -15.41 7.25 4.14
C ILE A 144 -15.87 5.94 4.79
N SER A 145 -15.12 4.85 4.60
CA SER A 145 -15.49 3.52 5.11
C SER A 145 -14.27 2.77 5.61
N MET A 146 -14.10 2.79 6.93
CA MET A 146 -13.10 1.99 7.66
C MET A 146 -13.83 0.96 8.53
N PRO A 147 -14.18 -0.21 7.98
CA PRO A 147 -14.93 -1.23 8.72
C PRO A 147 -14.09 -1.81 9.86
N ARG A 148 -14.73 -2.12 10.98
CA ARG A 148 -14.05 -2.65 12.19
C ARG A 148 -13.69 -4.13 12.04
N ASP A 149 -14.55 -4.88 11.36
CA ASP A 149 -14.47 -6.34 11.24
C ASP A 149 -13.92 -6.72 9.87
N ILE A 150 -12.63 -6.49 9.66
CA ILE A 150 -11.92 -6.93 8.45
C ILE A 150 -10.71 -7.77 8.84
N TYR A 151 -10.30 -8.64 7.93
CA TYR A 151 -9.16 -9.52 8.16
C TYR A 151 -7.84 -8.73 8.23
N MET A 152 -7.57 -7.87 7.21
CA MET A 152 -6.36 -7.05 7.12
C MET A 152 -6.64 -5.72 6.41
N HIS A 153 -5.94 -4.66 6.82
CA HIS A 153 -6.06 -3.31 6.28
C HIS A 153 -5.61 -3.21 4.81
N ASP A 154 -4.57 -3.94 4.44
CA ASP A 154 -4.03 -3.99 3.08
C ASP A 154 -4.97 -4.73 2.12
N TRP A 155 -5.61 -5.81 2.56
CA TRP A 155 -6.64 -6.48 1.77
C TRP A 155 -7.87 -5.59 1.55
N TRP A 156 -8.23 -4.79 2.53
CA TRP A 156 -9.30 -3.79 2.37
C TRP A 156 -8.94 -2.74 1.31
N LEU A 157 -7.72 -2.21 1.33
CA LEU A 157 -7.21 -1.30 0.29
C LEU A 157 -7.30 -1.94 -1.10
N TYR A 158 -6.87 -3.18 -1.22
CA TYR A 158 -6.91 -3.93 -2.47
C TYR A 158 -8.34 -4.15 -2.98
N LEU A 159 -9.28 -4.54 -2.10
CA LEU A 159 -10.70 -4.70 -2.43
C LEU A 159 -11.30 -3.39 -2.94
N VAL A 160 -11.10 -2.28 -2.24
CA VAL A 160 -11.64 -0.97 -2.64
C VAL A 160 -11.02 -0.49 -3.95
N ALA A 161 -9.70 -0.60 -4.10
CA ALA A 161 -9.01 -0.17 -5.31
C ALA A 161 -9.44 -1.00 -6.53
N SER A 162 -9.54 -2.31 -6.41
CA SER A 162 -9.96 -3.19 -7.51
C SER A 162 -11.44 -3.05 -7.87
N CYS A 163 -12.30 -2.64 -6.93
CA CYS A 163 -13.71 -2.41 -7.16
C CYS A 163 -13.99 -1.06 -7.84
N PHE A 164 -13.37 0.02 -7.38
CA PHE A 164 -13.69 1.39 -7.77
C PHE A 164 -12.63 2.05 -8.65
N GLY A 165 -11.52 1.40 -8.88
CA GLY A 165 -10.38 1.98 -9.57
C GLY A 165 -9.54 0.97 -10.33
N GLU A 166 -8.23 1.06 -10.17
CA GLU A 166 -7.26 0.17 -10.81
C GLU A 166 -6.13 -0.21 -9.85
N VAL A 167 -5.69 -1.44 -10.00
CA VAL A 167 -4.54 -1.99 -9.29
C VAL A 167 -3.47 -2.40 -10.30
N TYR A 168 -2.23 -2.04 -10.01
CA TYR A 168 -1.07 -2.54 -10.73
C TYR A 168 -0.21 -3.39 -9.80
N TYR A 169 0.00 -4.64 -10.19
CA TYR A 169 0.93 -5.53 -9.53
C TYR A 169 2.27 -5.55 -10.28
N ASP A 170 3.34 -5.19 -9.58
CA ASP A 170 4.70 -5.29 -10.06
C ASP A 170 5.29 -6.62 -9.60
N SER A 171 5.68 -7.46 -10.56
CA SER A 171 6.33 -8.74 -10.25
C SER A 171 7.78 -8.58 -9.76
N ALA A 172 8.39 -7.41 -9.96
CA ALA A 172 9.69 -7.09 -9.39
C ALA A 172 9.59 -6.91 -7.87
N ALA A 173 10.60 -7.40 -7.16
CA ALA A 173 10.72 -7.19 -5.73
C ALA A 173 11.42 -5.84 -5.47
N HIS A 174 10.80 -4.99 -4.65
CA HIS A 174 11.30 -3.67 -4.29
C HIS A 174 11.47 -3.48 -2.77
N TYR A 175 11.41 -4.55 -2.00
CA TYR A 175 11.70 -4.53 -0.58
C TYR A 175 12.04 -5.92 -0.06
N LYS A 176 12.72 -5.96 1.08
CA LYS A 176 13.04 -7.18 1.82
C LYS A 176 12.02 -7.33 2.94
N TYR A 177 11.24 -8.40 2.86
CA TYR A 177 10.24 -8.78 3.87
C TYR A 177 10.89 -9.72 4.88
N ARG A 178 11.10 -9.23 6.08
CA ARG A 178 11.77 -9.96 7.15
C ARG A 178 10.84 -10.99 7.80
N GLN A 179 11.25 -12.24 7.84
CA GLN A 179 10.53 -13.35 8.45
C GLN A 179 11.09 -13.65 9.83
N HIS A 180 10.25 -13.55 10.86
CA HIS A 180 10.58 -13.93 12.24
C HIS A 180 9.33 -14.41 12.97
N ALA A 181 9.52 -15.05 14.15
CA ALA A 181 8.41 -15.64 14.91
C ALA A 181 7.36 -14.64 15.43
N GLY A 182 7.64 -13.35 15.35
CA GLY A 182 6.72 -12.28 15.78
C GLY A 182 5.90 -11.65 14.66
N ASN A 183 5.99 -12.14 13.41
CA ASN A 183 5.18 -11.63 12.31
C ASN A 183 3.69 -11.86 12.58
N ALA A 184 2.84 -10.85 12.32
CA ALA A 184 1.40 -10.92 12.55
C ALA A 184 0.73 -12.01 11.69
N LEU A 185 1.21 -12.19 10.47
CA LEU A 185 0.89 -13.32 9.59
C LEU A 185 2.22 -14.00 9.27
N GLY A 186 2.39 -15.26 9.67
CA GLY A 186 3.56 -16.05 9.29
C GLY A 186 3.67 -16.20 7.77
N ALA A 187 4.86 -16.62 7.30
CA ALA A 187 5.02 -17.06 5.92
C ALA A 187 4.10 -18.27 5.71
N ALA A 188 3.06 -18.13 4.91
CA ALA A 188 2.22 -19.22 4.45
C ALA A 188 2.93 -19.95 3.30
#